data_9c005bc0acf229d85a067d85dd5847b6
#
_entry.id   9c005bc0acf229d85a067d85dd5847b6
#
_cell.length_a   1.000
_cell.length_b   1.000
_cell.length_c   1.000
_cell.angle_alpha   90.00
_cell.angle_beta   90.00
_cell.angle_gamma   90.00
#
_symmetry.space_group_name_H-M   'P 1'
#
loop_
_entity.id
_entity.type
_entity.pdbx_description
1 polymer ?
#
loop_
_entity_poly.entity_id
_entity_poly.type
_entity_poly.pdbx_seq_one_letter_code
_entity_poly.pdbx_strand_id
1 'polypeptide(L)'
;MIKKCLFPVAGYGTRFLPATKAMPKEILPIVNKPLVQYGVEEASAAGIREFGFVTGRGKRAIEDHFDISYELEHQIAGTGKEEQLQSINELINHHTFAFTRQNEMKGLGHAILTGRNLIGDHAFAVVLADDFCVVEDGDDGVLAQM
;
A
#
# COMPACT_ATOMS: atom_id res chain seq x y z
N MET A 1 5.35 20.15 5.27
CA MET A 1 5.34 19.02 4.31
C MET A 1 4.92 17.76 5.05
N ILE A 2 3.90 17.08 4.59
CA ILE A 2 3.38 15.81 5.16
C ILE A 2 4.37 14.70 4.82
N LYS A 3 4.78 13.90 5.82
CA LYS A 3 5.74 12.80 5.63
C LYS A 3 5.15 11.43 5.89
N LYS A 4 3.94 11.37 6.43
CA LYS A 4 3.26 10.13 6.81
C LYS A 4 2.00 9.93 5.99
N CYS A 5 1.74 8.68 5.61
CA CYS A 5 0.50 8.28 4.95
C CYS A 5 -0.10 7.07 5.66
N LEU A 6 -1.41 7.05 5.82
CA LEU A 6 -2.15 5.94 6.38
C LEU A 6 -3.01 5.28 5.29
N PHE A 7 -2.88 3.97 5.17
CA PHE A 7 -3.66 3.12 4.27
C PHE A 7 -4.65 2.26 5.08
N PRO A 8 -5.95 2.61 5.11
CA PRO A 8 -6.98 1.78 5.74
C PRO A 8 -7.37 0.63 4.80
N VAL A 9 -6.73 -0.53 4.97
CA VAL A 9 -6.86 -1.70 4.09
C VAL A 9 -7.50 -2.92 4.79
N ALA A 10 -8.23 -2.71 5.88
CA ALA A 10 -8.84 -3.80 6.65
C ALA A 10 -10.14 -4.36 6.04
N GLY A 11 -10.80 -3.65 5.15
CA GLY A 11 -12.10 -3.98 4.58
C GLY A 11 -12.14 -5.32 3.81
N TYR A 12 -13.29 -6.00 3.83
CA TYR A 12 -13.45 -7.34 3.24
C TYR A 12 -13.48 -7.38 1.71
N GLY A 13 -13.63 -6.24 1.03
CA GLY A 13 -13.66 -6.19 -0.44
C GLY A 13 -14.86 -6.91 -1.06
N THR A 14 -16.03 -6.90 -0.41
CA THR A 14 -17.21 -7.66 -0.84
C THR A 14 -17.74 -7.29 -2.21
N ARG A 15 -17.48 -6.07 -2.66
CA ARG A 15 -17.85 -5.59 -4.02
C ARG A 15 -17.10 -6.31 -5.15
N PHE A 16 -15.96 -6.94 -4.81
CA PHE A 16 -15.09 -7.64 -5.77
C PHE A 16 -15.19 -9.16 -5.66
N LEU A 17 -16.21 -9.69 -4.98
CA LEU A 17 -16.44 -11.14 -4.95
C LEU A 17 -16.79 -11.67 -6.37
N PRO A 18 -16.36 -12.88 -6.72
CA PRO A 18 -15.65 -13.87 -5.88
C PRO A 18 -14.13 -13.68 -5.79
N ALA A 19 -13.51 -12.76 -6.52
CA ALA A 19 -12.05 -12.58 -6.57
C ALA A 19 -11.43 -12.35 -5.18
N THR A 20 -12.13 -11.60 -4.32
CA THR A 20 -11.67 -11.25 -2.97
C THR A 20 -12.03 -12.28 -1.89
N LYS A 21 -12.54 -13.46 -2.27
CA LYS A 21 -12.84 -14.52 -1.29
C LYS A 21 -11.59 -14.97 -0.52
N ALA A 22 -10.46 -15.09 -1.23
CA ALA A 22 -9.19 -15.57 -0.67
C ALA A 22 -8.03 -14.57 -0.82
N MET A 23 -8.29 -13.40 -1.43
CA MET A 23 -7.27 -12.40 -1.72
C MET A 23 -7.75 -11.01 -1.30
N PRO A 24 -6.91 -10.19 -0.65
CA PRO A 24 -7.22 -8.79 -0.42
C PRO A 24 -7.51 -8.05 -1.74
N LYS A 25 -8.53 -7.18 -1.76
CA LYS A 25 -8.82 -6.36 -2.95
C LYS A 25 -7.63 -5.49 -3.35
N GLU A 26 -6.84 -5.08 -2.38
CA GLU A 26 -5.67 -4.24 -2.51
C GLU A 26 -4.52 -4.92 -3.26
N ILE A 27 -4.54 -6.25 -3.32
CA ILE A 27 -3.56 -7.08 -4.07
C ILE A 27 -4.05 -7.44 -5.48
N LEU A 28 -5.29 -7.14 -5.81
CA LEU A 28 -5.76 -7.32 -7.19
C LEU A 28 -4.89 -6.47 -8.12
N PRO A 29 -4.35 -7.08 -9.22
CA PRO A 29 -3.43 -6.37 -10.08
C PRO A 29 -4.15 -5.47 -11.09
N ILE A 30 -3.53 -4.34 -11.40
CA ILE A 30 -3.75 -3.60 -12.64
C ILE A 30 -2.53 -3.91 -13.52
N VAL A 31 -2.75 -4.62 -14.61
CA VAL A 31 -1.71 -5.23 -15.46
C VAL A 31 -0.89 -6.25 -14.67
N ASN A 32 0.22 -5.89 -14.08
CA ASN A 32 1.14 -6.77 -13.33
C ASN A 32 1.53 -6.23 -11.94
N LYS A 33 0.92 -5.13 -11.51
CA LYS A 33 1.24 -4.44 -10.26
C LYS A 33 0.02 -4.40 -9.35
N PRO A 34 0.14 -4.78 -8.07
CA PRO A 34 -0.96 -4.69 -7.12
C PRO A 34 -1.48 -3.27 -6.94
N LEU A 35 -2.79 -3.13 -6.79
CA LEU A 35 -3.48 -1.85 -6.66
C LEU A 35 -2.88 -0.96 -5.56
N VAL A 36 -2.58 -1.55 -4.40
CA VAL A 36 -2.00 -0.83 -3.25
C VAL A 36 -0.63 -0.23 -3.56
N GLN A 37 0.16 -0.83 -4.44
CA GLN A 37 1.49 -0.33 -4.81
C GLN A 37 1.39 1.01 -5.56
N TYR A 38 0.40 1.19 -6.41
CA TYR A 38 0.17 2.49 -7.09
C TYR A 38 -0.05 3.61 -6.09
N GLY A 39 -0.86 3.39 -5.05
CA GLY A 39 -1.09 4.39 -4.01
C GLY A 39 0.17 4.72 -3.21
N VAL A 40 1.02 3.72 -2.94
CA VAL A 40 2.31 3.92 -2.26
C VAL A 40 3.29 4.68 -3.16
N GLU A 41 3.38 4.34 -4.43
CA GLU A 41 4.23 5.03 -5.41
C GLU A 41 3.82 6.51 -5.56
N GLU A 42 2.53 6.78 -5.65
CA GLU A 42 2.00 8.15 -5.72
C GLU A 42 2.36 8.95 -4.45
N ALA A 43 2.14 8.37 -3.27
CA ALA A 43 2.49 9.01 -2.00
C ALA A 43 4.01 9.21 -1.86
N SER A 44 4.81 8.27 -2.34
CA SER A 44 6.28 8.40 -2.40
C SER A 44 6.71 9.55 -3.30
N ALA A 45 6.09 9.69 -4.48
CA ALA A 45 6.34 10.79 -5.40
C ALA A 45 5.98 12.15 -4.79
N ALA A 46 4.94 12.23 -3.96
CA ALA A 46 4.56 13.42 -3.19
C ALA A 46 5.50 13.73 -2.00
N GLY A 47 6.58 12.94 -1.81
CA GLY A 47 7.58 13.17 -0.75
C GLY A 47 7.28 12.47 0.58
N ILE A 48 6.27 11.61 0.65
CA ILE A 48 5.97 10.81 1.84
C ILE A 48 6.98 9.66 1.95
N ARG A 49 7.40 9.35 3.19
CA ARG A 49 8.43 8.34 3.46
C ARG A 49 8.04 7.30 4.51
N GLU A 50 6.97 7.55 5.25
CA GLU A 50 6.49 6.67 6.32
C GLU A 50 5.06 6.22 6.01
N PHE A 51 4.87 4.92 5.84
CA PHE A 51 3.60 4.30 5.46
C PHE A 51 3.06 3.44 6.59
N GLY A 52 1.89 3.82 7.09
CA GLY A 52 1.13 3.05 8.07
C GLY A 52 -0.03 2.31 7.40
N PHE A 53 -0.15 1.02 7.66
CA PHE A 53 -1.24 0.19 7.15
C PHE A 53 -2.13 -0.29 8.28
N VAL A 54 -3.42 -0.01 8.17
CA VAL A 54 -4.42 -0.59 9.07
C VAL A 54 -5.02 -1.81 8.38
N THR A 55 -4.48 -2.97 8.71
CA THR A 55 -4.85 -4.26 8.14
C THR A 55 -5.97 -4.95 8.94
N GLY A 56 -6.39 -6.11 8.48
CA GLY A 56 -7.34 -6.98 9.13
C GLY A 56 -7.00 -8.45 8.93
N ARG A 57 -7.91 -9.32 9.36
CA ARG A 57 -7.76 -10.75 9.12
C ARG A 57 -7.73 -11.04 7.61
N GLY A 58 -6.79 -11.89 7.17
CA GLY A 58 -6.64 -12.29 5.77
C GLY A 58 -5.93 -11.26 4.89
N LYS A 59 -5.26 -10.25 5.48
CA LYS A 59 -4.54 -9.19 4.75
C LYS A 59 -3.02 -9.39 4.69
N ARG A 60 -2.52 -10.55 5.09
CA ARG A 60 -1.08 -10.84 5.14
C ARG A 60 -0.37 -10.61 3.79
N ALA A 61 -1.03 -10.88 2.68
CA ALA A 61 -0.46 -10.64 1.35
C ALA A 61 -0.05 -9.17 1.11
N ILE A 62 -0.66 -8.20 1.82
CA ILE A 62 -0.25 -6.79 1.75
C ILE A 62 1.07 -6.59 2.50
N GLU A 63 1.22 -7.23 3.67
CA GLU A 63 2.45 -7.19 4.46
C GLU A 63 3.59 -7.85 3.68
N ASP A 64 3.36 -9.05 3.18
CA ASP A 64 4.33 -9.82 2.40
C ASP A 64 4.76 -9.10 1.10
N HIS A 65 3.86 -8.29 0.48
CA HIS A 65 4.19 -7.53 -0.73
C HIS A 65 5.22 -6.41 -0.49
N PHE A 66 5.19 -5.81 0.70
CA PHE A 66 6.13 -4.75 1.09
C PHE A 66 7.28 -5.29 1.98
N ASP A 67 7.56 -6.57 1.91
CA ASP A 67 8.66 -7.22 2.60
C ASP A 67 9.64 -7.86 1.60
N ILE A 68 10.88 -8.11 2.02
CA ILE A 68 11.90 -8.75 1.19
C ILE A 68 11.60 -10.24 1.09
N SER A 69 11.58 -10.76 -0.12
CA SER A 69 11.45 -12.20 -0.40
C SER A 69 12.77 -12.79 -0.86
N TYR A 70 13.62 -13.18 0.07
CA TYR A 70 14.95 -13.75 -0.22
C TYR A 70 14.89 -14.96 -1.15
N GLU A 71 13.93 -15.86 -0.96
CA GLU A 71 13.78 -17.06 -1.77
C GLU A 71 13.46 -16.72 -3.22
N LEU A 72 12.53 -15.77 -3.45
CA LEU A 72 12.16 -15.33 -4.79
C LEU A 72 13.33 -14.61 -5.46
N GLU A 73 13.97 -13.67 -4.77
CA GLU A 73 15.11 -12.92 -5.29
C GLU A 73 16.27 -13.85 -5.66
N HIS A 74 16.53 -14.85 -4.82
CA HIS A 74 17.55 -15.87 -5.12
C HIS A 74 17.20 -16.70 -6.36
N GLN A 75 15.93 -17.07 -6.53
CA GLN A 75 15.46 -17.87 -7.67
C GLN A 75 15.56 -17.12 -8.99
N ILE A 76 15.36 -15.81 -9.01
CA ILE A 76 15.39 -15.02 -10.24
C ILE A 76 16.77 -14.43 -10.55
N ALA A 77 17.71 -14.50 -9.61
CA ALA A 77 19.05 -13.95 -9.76
C ALA A 77 19.77 -14.50 -11.01
N GLY A 78 20.23 -13.60 -11.88
CA GLY A 78 20.88 -13.95 -13.15
C GLY A 78 19.95 -14.42 -14.27
N THR A 79 18.63 -14.33 -14.09
CA THR A 79 17.65 -14.73 -15.11
C THR A 79 17.17 -13.58 -15.99
N GLY A 80 17.52 -12.32 -15.65
CA GLY A 80 17.01 -11.10 -16.29
C GLY A 80 15.60 -10.71 -15.86
N LYS A 81 15.05 -11.36 -14.80
CA LYS A 81 13.74 -11.05 -14.24
C LYS A 81 13.81 -10.11 -13.03
N GLU A 82 15.00 -9.78 -12.58
CA GLU A 82 15.25 -8.89 -11.44
C GLU A 82 14.62 -7.52 -11.62
N GLU A 83 14.61 -7.02 -12.86
CA GLU A 83 13.97 -5.73 -13.20
C GLU A 83 12.48 -5.69 -12.87
N GLN A 84 11.81 -6.85 -12.82
CA GLN A 84 10.39 -6.94 -12.48
C GLN A 84 10.11 -6.63 -11.00
N LEU A 85 11.11 -6.79 -10.13
CA LEU A 85 11.01 -6.44 -8.71
C LEU A 85 11.63 -5.07 -8.39
N GLN A 86 12.25 -4.38 -9.36
CA GLN A 86 13.00 -3.16 -9.08
C GLN A 86 12.13 -2.09 -8.40
N SER A 87 10.94 -1.81 -8.92
CA SER A 87 10.09 -0.75 -8.38
C SER A 87 9.65 -1.02 -6.94
N ILE A 88 9.32 -2.27 -6.61
CA ILE A 88 8.93 -2.62 -5.24
C ILE A 88 10.14 -2.62 -4.29
N ASN A 89 11.29 -3.10 -4.74
CA ASN A 89 12.51 -3.11 -3.93
C ASN A 89 13.01 -1.68 -3.63
N GLU A 90 12.87 -0.75 -4.57
CA GLU A 90 13.15 0.67 -4.34
C GLU A 90 12.23 1.26 -3.26
N LEU A 91 10.93 0.91 -3.28
CA LEU A 91 10.01 1.34 -2.23
C LEU A 91 10.41 0.78 -0.86
N ILE A 92 10.69 -0.54 -0.78
CA ILE A 92 11.08 -1.20 0.47
C ILE A 92 12.36 -0.59 1.05
N ASN A 93 13.35 -0.33 0.22
CA ASN A 93 14.67 0.15 0.65
C ASN A 93 14.67 1.62 1.09
N HIS A 94 13.77 2.46 0.57
CA HIS A 94 13.80 3.90 0.81
C HIS A 94 12.68 4.42 1.72
N HIS A 95 11.80 3.53 2.19
CA HIS A 95 10.64 3.90 2.99
C HIS A 95 10.47 3.03 4.22
N THR A 96 9.72 3.53 5.18
CA THR A 96 9.34 2.77 6.38
C THR A 96 7.90 2.29 6.25
N PHE A 97 7.68 1.00 6.43
CA PHE A 97 6.38 0.36 6.43
C PHE A 97 6.05 -0.14 7.84
N ALA A 98 4.86 0.21 8.33
CA ALA A 98 4.39 -0.21 9.65
C ALA A 98 2.93 -0.67 9.55
N PHE A 99 2.59 -1.73 10.29
CA PHE A 99 1.29 -2.38 10.20
C PHE A 99 0.63 -2.45 11.58
N THR A 100 -0.67 -2.20 11.61
CA THR A 100 -1.53 -2.44 12.77
C THR A 100 -2.83 -3.10 12.34
N ARG A 101 -3.56 -3.72 13.27
CA ARG A 101 -4.79 -4.45 12.94
C ARG A 101 -6.03 -3.74 13.46
N GLN A 102 -7.01 -3.59 12.59
CA GLN A 102 -8.37 -3.29 12.98
C GLN A 102 -9.09 -4.61 13.33
N ASN A 103 -9.32 -4.83 14.61
CA ASN A 103 -9.94 -6.07 15.08
C ASN A 103 -11.45 -6.14 14.83
N GLU A 104 -12.12 -4.98 14.83
CA GLU A 104 -13.55 -4.85 14.61
C GLU A 104 -13.83 -3.93 13.43
N MET A 105 -14.68 -4.36 12.50
CA MET A 105 -15.03 -3.60 11.30
C MET A 105 -16.07 -2.51 11.60
N LYS A 106 -15.65 -1.41 12.21
CA LYS A 106 -16.50 -0.25 12.57
C LYS A 106 -16.41 0.90 11.56
N GLY A 107 -16.00 0.62 10.35
CA GLY A 107 -15.91 1.59 9.26
C GLY A 107 -14.60 2.36 9.17
N LEU A 108 -14.52 3.28 8.21
CA LEU A 108 -13.31 4.00 7.83
C LEU A 108 -12.75 4.87 8.99
N GLY A 109 -13.61 5.63 9.66
CA GLY A 109 -13.17 6.47 10.79
C GLY A 109 -12.52 5.66 11.90
N HIS A 110 -13.04 4.47 12.21
CA HIS A 110 -12.44 3.57 13.19
C HIS A 110 -11.11 3.00 12.70
N ALA A 111 -10.97 2.71 11.41
CA ALA A 111 -9.68 2.29 10.84
C ALA A 111 -8.63 3.39 10.99
N ILE A 112 -8.97 4.65 10.67
CA ILE A 112 -8.09 5.80 10.86
C ILE A 112 -7.67 5.94 12.33
N LEU A 113 -8.64 5.86 13.25
CA LEU A 113 -8.37 5.93 14.69
C LEU A 113 -7.45 4.78 15.15
N THR A 114 -7.63 3.57 14.62
CA THR A 114 -6.76 2.41 14.90
C THR A 114 -5.31 2.68 14.47
N GLY A 115 -5.12 3.44 13.39
CA GLY A 115 -3.80 3.84 12.89
C GLY A 115 -3.10 4.93 13.71
N ARG A 116 -3.75 5.50 14.74
CA ARG A 116 -3.18 6.62 15.53
C ARG A 116 -1.78 6.34 16.07
N ASN A 117 -1.53 5.11 16.52
CA ASN A 117 -0.22 4.75 17.09
C ASN A 117 0.92 4.74 16.05
N LEU A 118 0.61 4.59 14.76
CA LEU A 118 1.59 4.65 13.67
C LEU A 118 1.86 6.11 13.26
N ILE A 119 0.86 6.95 13.36
CA ILE A 119 0.91 8.35 12.88
C ILE A 119 1.40 9.29 14.00
N GLY A 120 1.00 9.05 15.24
CA GLY A 120 1.23 9.98 16.37
C GLY A 120 0.41 11.25 16.20
N ASP A 121 0.97 12.38 16.65
CA ASP A 121 0.34 13.70 16.59
C ASP A 121 0.80 14.52 15.36
N HIS A 122 1.21 13.84 14.29
CA HIS A 122 1.65 14.46 13.04
C HIS A 122 0.51 14.63 12.04
N ALA A 123 0.63 15.66 11.18
CA ALA A 123 -0.17 15.75 9.97
C ALA A 123 0.16 14.56 9.05
N PHE A 124 -0.85 13.98 8.44
CA PHE A 124 -0.71 12.79 7.59
C PHE A 124 -1.72 12.80 6.46
N ALA A 125 -1.40 12.08 5.40
CA ALA A 125 -2.33 11.77 4.32
C ALA A 125 -3.08 10.46 4.61
N VAL A 126 -4.27 10.32 4.07
CA VAL A 126 -5.01 9.05 4.01
C VAL A 126 -5.22 8.69 2.55
N VAL A 127 -4.78 7.50 2.17
CA VAL A 127 -4.98 6.98 0.81
C VAL A 127 -5.85 5.73 0.87
N LEU A 128 -6.92 5.75 0.10
CA LEU A 128 -7.77 4.58 -0.12
C LEU A 128 -7.19 3.81 -1.30
N ALA A 129 -6.70 2.60 -1.06
CA ALA A 129 -5.98 1.81 -2.06
C ALA A 129 -6.81 1.41 -3.29
N ASP A 130 -8.14 1.53 -3.23
CA ASP A 130 -9.07 1.28 -4.34
C ASP A 130 -9.52 2.55 -5.09
N ASP A 131 -9.04 3.72 -4.69
CA ASP A 131 -9.24 4.98 -5.40
C ASP A 131 -8.01 5.25 -6.28
N PHE A 132 -8.02 4.70 -7.48
CA PHE A 132 -6.94 4.86 -8.45
C PHE A 132 -7.20 6.09 -9.32
N CYS A 133 -6.29 7.07 -9.23
CA CYS A 133 -6.34 8.30 -10.00
C CYS A 133 -5.34 8.26 -11.16
N VAL A 134 -5.79 8.66 -12.32
CA VAL A 134 -4.94 8.84 -13.51
C VAL A 134 -4.80 10.33 -13.77
N VAL A 135 -3.58 10.80 -13.93
CA VAL A 135 -3.25 12.18 -14.33
C VAL A 135 -2.71 12.17 -15.76
N GLU A 136 -2.72 13.31 -16.43
CA GLU A 136 -2.12 13.45 -17.76
C GLU A 136 -0.57 13.35 -17.68
N ASP A 137 0.04 12.95 -18.77
CA ASP A 137 1.49 12.81 -18.84
C ASP A 137 2.18 14.14 -18.54
N GLY A 138 3.02 14.15 -17.52
CA GLY A 138 3.76 15.32 -17.06
C GLY A 138 3.12 16.11 -15.93
N ASP A 139 1.90 15.75 -15.51
CA ASP A 139 1.25 16.34 -14.34
C ASP A 139 1.66 15.64 -13.05
N ASP A 140 1.65 16.40 -11.96
CA ASP A 140 1.83 15.86 -10.62
C ASP A 140 0.65 14.96 -10.22
N GLY A 141 0.94 13.88 -9.49
CA GLY A 141 -0.09 13.02 -8.89
C GLY A 141 -0.98 13.81 -7.90
N VAL A 142 -2.17 13.29 -7.63
CA VAL A 142 -3.19 13.97 -6.80
C VAL A 142 -2.64 14.38 -5.44
N LEU A 143 -1.87 13.52 -4.77
CA LEU A 143 -1.27 13.85 -3.47
C LEU A 143 -0.22 14.96 -3.55
N ALA A 144 0.51 15.07 -4.64
CA ALA A 144 1.49 16.14 -4.83
C ALA A 144 0.82 17.49 -5.12
N GLN A 145 -0.38 17.46 -5.71
CA GLN A 145 -1.19 18.67 -5.96
C GLN A 145 -1.88 19.20 -4.67
N MET A 146 -2.05 18.39 -3.64
CA MET A 146 -2.67 18.77 -2.35
C MET A 146 -1.69 19.46 -1.40
#